data_d84f90f02ccc4b0a8865e0331c44172b
#
_entry.id   d84f90f02ccc4b0a8865e0331c44172b
#
_cell.length_a   1.000
_cell.length_b   1.000
_cell.length_c   1.000
_cell.angle_alpha   90.00
_cell.angle_beta   90.00
_cell.angle_gamma   90.00
#
_symmetry.space_group_name_H-M   'P 1'
#
loop_
_entity.id
_entity.type
_entity.pdbx_description
1 polymer ?
#
loop_
_entity_poly.entity_id
_entity_poly.type
_entity_poly.pdbx_seq_one_letter_code
_entity_poly.pdbx_strand_id
1 'polypeptide(L)'
;GVRVSLIPMSENTGFCHAVNLGIRKAQSPYVILLNNDTKVEQGFLRGLYDAIREDERIFSVSAKMLMWDKPELIDDAGDRYCVLGWAYSRGKGRPAEKYEKNVSVFSACGGAAIYRRSVFEEIGYFDENHFAYLEDLDIGYRARIYGYENRYEPAAAVLHYGSASTG
;
A
#
# COMPACT_ATOMS: atom_id res chain seq x y z
N GLY A 1 23.81 -4.08 9.84
CA GLY A 1 22.61 -4.05 10.68
C GLY A 1 21.55 -3.15 10.08
N VAL A 2 20.30 -3.33 10.47
CA VAL A 2 19.19 -2.45 10.07
C VAL A 2 19.33 -1.13 10.83
N ARG A 3 19.26 -0.01 10.11
CA ARG A 3 19.22 1.32 10.72
C ARG A 3 17.75 1.66 11.03
N VAL A 4 17.45 1.95 12.29
CA VAL A 4 16.14 2.41 12.74
C VAL A 4 16.22 3.89 13.08
N SER A 5 15.25 4.68 12.59
CA SER A 5 15.10 6.10 12.94
C SER A 5 13.68 6.32 13.48
N LEU A 6 13.58 6.84 14.69
CA LEU A 6 12.32 7.24 15.28
C LEU A 6 12.04 8.71 14.97
N ILE A 7 10.84 9.01 14.50
CA ILE A 7 10.36 10.38 14.27
C ILE A 7 9.15 10.60 15.19
N PRO A 8 9.40 11.09 16.42
CA PRO A 8 8.29 11.35 17.33
C PRO A 8 7.47 12.54 16.89
N MET A 9 6.15 12.41 16.98
CA MET A 9 5.18 13.47 16.72
C MET A 9 4.63 13.95 18.07
N SER A 10 4.38 15.26 18.23
CA SER A 10 3.82 15.82 19.45
C SER A 10 2.34 15.51 19.64
N GLU A 11 1.64 15.17 18.55
CA GLU A 11 0.22 14.87 18.53
C GLU A 11 -0.10 13.89 17.39
N ASN A 12 -1.30 13.31 17.39
CA ASN A 12 -1.79 12.50 16.29
C ASN A 12 -2.23 13.40 15.12
N THR A 13 -1.42 13.46 14.08
CA THR A 13 -1.66 14.26 12.87
C THR A 13 -2.31 13.49 11.72
N GLY A 14 -2.72 12.24 11.98
CA GLY A 14 -3.28 11.34 10.99
C GLY A 14 -2.23 10.59 10.17
N PHE A 15 -2.71 9.65 9.36
CA PHE A 15 -1.87 8.76 8.55
C PHE A 15 -1.08 9.54 7.50
N CYS A 16 -1.74 10.40 6.71
CA CYS A 16 -1.14 11.08 5.56
C CYS A 16 0.05 11.94 5.95
N HIS A 17 -0.08 12.75 6.99
CA HIS A 17 1.02 13.60 7.46
C HIS A 17 2.23 12.78 7.93
N ALA A 18 1.99 11.71 8.70
CA ALA A 18 3.05 10.86 9.22
C ALA A 18 3.82 10.15 8.09
N VAL A 19 3.12 9.56 7.11
CA VAL A 19 3.77 8.87 5.98
C VAL A 19 4.48 9.83 5.05
N ASN A 20 3.91 11.03 4.78
CA ASN A 20 4.56 12.07 3.98
C ASN A 20 5.90 12.50 4.58
N LEU A 21 5.94 12.68 5.90
CA LEU A 21 7.19 13.00 6.61
C LEU A 21 8.24 11.91 6.42
N GLY A 22 7.84 10.64 6.52
CA GLY A 22 8.70 9.48 6.27
C GLY A 22 9.21 9.43 4.83
N ILE A 23 8.32 9.61 3.85
CA ILE A 23 8.66 9.59 2.42
C ILE A 23 9.67 10.70 2.08
N ARG A 24 9.45 11.93 2.58
CA ARG A 24 10.36 13.07 2.34
C ARG A 24 11.74 12.86 2.96
N LYS A 25 11.84 12.15 4.09
CA LYS A 25 13.12 11.82 4.74
C LYS A 25 13.84 10.64 4.10
N ALA A 26 13.11 9.79 3.37
CA ALA A 26 13.68 8.63 2.71
C ALA A 26 14.68 9.03 1.61
N GLN A 27 15.81 8.30 1.54
CA GLN A 27 16.82 8.48 0.51
C GLN A 27 16.81 7.37 -0.55
N SER A 28 16.07 6.30 -0.28
CA SER A 28 15.93 5.17 -1.21
C SER A 28 15.05 5.55 -2.41
N PRO A 29 15.27 4.96 -3.60
CA PRO A 29 14.39 5.14 -4.75
C PRO A 29 12.99 4.58 -4.54
N TYR A 30 12.82 3.69 -3.57
CA TYR A 30 11.54 3.09 -3.21
C TYR A 30 11.27 3.28 -1.71
N VAL A 31 10.00 3.40 -1.36
CA VAL A 31 9.52 3.42 0.02
C VAL A 31 8.46 2.35 0.21
N ILE A 32 8.47 1.71 1.37
CA ILE A 32 7.43 0.75 1.74
C ILE A 32 6.64 1.35 2.91
N LEU A 33 5.33 1.40 2.74
CA LEU A 33 4.40 1.65 3.82
C LEU A 33 3.95 0.31 4.39
N LEU A 34 4.00 0.18 5.69
CA LEU A 34 3.63 -1.05 6.40
C LEU A 34 2.99 -0.69 7.73
N ASN A 35 1.74 -1.08 7.90
CA ASN A 35 1.03 -0.86 9.15
C ASN A 35 1.64 -1.68 10.29
N ASN A 36 1.58 -1.15 11.50
CA ASN A 36 2.14 -1.77 12.69
C ASN A 36 1.32 -2.98 13.21
N ASP A 37 0.13 -3.21 12.67
CA ASP A 37 -0.75 -4.35 12.92
C ASP A 37 -0.65 -5.43 11.84
N THR A 38 0.50 -5.50 11.17
CA THR A 38 0.82 -6.50 10.15
C THR A 38 1.98 -7.41 10.56
N LYS A 39 1.96 -8.64 10.07
CA LYS A 39 3.09 -9.57 10.12
C LYS A 39 3.46 -9.97 8.70
N VAL A 40 4.70 -9.68 8.30
CA VAL A 40 5.20 -10.02 6.97
C VAL A 40 5.51 -11.51 6.86
N GLU A 41 5.18 -12.10 5.72
CA GLU A 41 5.54 -13.47 5.38
C GLU A 41 6.90 -13.54 4.65
N GLN A 42 7.45 -14.74 4.54
CA GLN A 42 8.71 -14.95 3.84
C GLN A 42 8.59 -14.51 2.37
N GLY A 43 9.57 -13.75 1.89
CA GLY A 43 9.58 -13.25 0.51
C GLY A 43 8.89 -11.91 0.30
N PHE A 44 8.21 -11.34 1.30
CA PHE A 44 7.47 -10.07 1.20
C PHE A 44 8.29 -8.95 0.53
N LEU A 45 9.45 -8.61 1.09
CA LEU A 45 10.30 -7.54 0.54
C LEU A 45 10.77 -7.85 -0.88
N ARG A 46 11.13 -9.10 -1.13
CA ARG A 46 11.62 -9.54 -2.44
C ARG A 46 10.53 -9.45 -3.50
N GLY A 47 9.33 -9.94 -3.20
CA GLY A 47 8.19 -9.87 -4.11
C GLY A 47 7.84 -8.44 -4.51
N LEU A 48 7.69 -7.54 -3.52
CA LEU A 48 7.42 -6.13 -3.80
C LEU A 48 8.53 -5.46 -4.61
N TYR A 49 9.79 -5.70 -4.24
CA TYR A 49 10.94 -5.09 -4.91
C TYR A 49 11.12 -5.55 -6.34
N ASP A 50 10.96 -6.84 -6.61
CA ASP A 50 11.06 -7.39 -7.96
C ASP A 50 9.92 -6.86 -8.84
N ALA A 51 8.68 -6.85 -8.32
CA ALA A 51 7.50 -6.39 -9.05
C ALA A 51 7.57 -4.88 -9.44
N ILE A 52 7.99 -3.99 -8.53
CA ILE A 52 8.04 -2.56 -8.83
C ILE A 52 9.13 -2.20 -9.87
N ARG A 53 10.10 -3.06 -10.07
CA ARG A 53 11.19 -2.86 -11.03
C ARG A 53 10.90 -3.38 -12.43
N GLU A 54 9.81 -4.09 -12.64
CA GLU A 54 9.46 -4.65 -13.95
C GLU A 54 9.23 -3.57 -15.01
N ASP A 55 8.68 -2.43 -14.62
CA ASP A 55 8.42 -1.30 -15.52
C ASP A 55 8.56 0.02 -14.74
N GLU A 56 9.17 1.03 -15.37
CA GLU A 56 9.33 2.36 -14.76
C GLU A 56 8.00 3.09 -14.56
N ARG A 57 6.96 2.71 -15.30
CA ARG A 57 5.61 3.23 -15.13
C ARG A 57 4.87 2.68 -13.91
N ILE A 58 5.41 1.66 -13.23
CA ILE A 58 4.80 1.17 -12.00
C ILE A 58 5.10 2.16 -10.87
N PHE A 59 4.05 2.82 -10.39
CA PHE A 59 4.12 3.71 -9.23
C PHE A 59 4.08 2.94 -7.92
N SER A 60 3.11 2.04 -7.79
CA SER A 60 2.90 1.28 -6.55
C SER A 60 2.62 -0.19 -6.78
N VAL A 61 2.99 -1.02 -5.78
CA VAL A 61 2.65 -2.44 -5.75
C VAL A 61 2.07 -2.78 -4.39
N SER A 62 0.81 -3.24 -4.37
CA SER A 62 0.13 -3.73 -3.18
C SER A 62 0.54 -5.17 -2.88
N ALA A 63 0.80 -5.47 -1.62
CA ALA A 63 0.97 -6.85 -1.15
C ALA A 63 -0.37 -7.59 -1.08
N LYS A 64 -0.31 -8.92 -0.99
CA LYS A 64 -1.44 -9.77 -0.60
C LYS A 64 -1.63 -9.68 0.91
N MET A 65 -2.71 -9.01 1.33
CA MET A 65 -3.06 -8.95 2.74
C MET A 65 -4.06 -10.06 3.06
N LEU A 66 -3.70 -10.90 4.02
CA LEU A 66 -4.49 -12.02 4.53
C LEU A 66 -5.07 -11.66 5.89
N MET A 67 -6.27 -12.14 6.19
CA MET A 67 -6.88 -11.93 7.50
C MET A 67 -6.08 -12.68 8.57
N TRP A 68 -5.78 -12.03 9.70
CA TRP A 68 -4.99 -12.59 10.78
C TRP A 68 -5.57 -13.90 11.34
N ASP A 69 -6.88 -13.89 11.61
CA ASP A 69 -7.59 -15.04 12.20
C ASP A 69 -8.02 -16.10 11.18
N LYS A 70 -7.95 -15.78 9.88
CA LYS A 70 -8.37 -16.63 8.75
C LYS A 70 -7.42 -16.42 7.58
N PRO A 71 -6.16 -16.91 7.66
CA PRO A 71 -5.14 -16.66 6.63
C PRO A 71 -5.47 -17.24 5.25
N GLU A 72 -6.46 -18.13 5.18
CA GLU A 72 -7.00 -18.65 3.92
C GLU A 72 -7.91 -17.65 3.18
N LEU A 73 -8.23 -16.49 3.82
CA LEU A 73 -9.07 -15.43 3.25
C LEU A 73 -8.26 -14.14 3.02
N ILE A 74 -8.60 -13.47 1.92
CA ILE A 74 -8.07 -12.15 1.60
C ILE A 74 -8.68 -11.11 2.55
N ASP A 75 -7.85 -10.25 3.10
CA ASP A 75 -8.26 -8.98 3.69
C ASP A 75 -8.22 -7.87 2.63
N ASP A 76 -7.10 -7.76 1.89
CA ASP A 76 -6.96 -6.85 0.76
C ASP A 76 -6.05 -7.43 -0.33
N ALA A 77 -6.42 -7.20 -1.59
CA ALA A 77 -5.63 -7.56 -2.77
C ALA A 77 -5.57 -6.40 -3.79
N GLY A 78 -5.45 -5.18 -3.28
CA GLY A 78 -5.52 -3.92 -4.02
C GLY A 78 -6.95 -3.40 -4.15
N ASP A 79 -7.08 -2.11 -4.41
CA ASP A 79 -8.39 -1.46 -4.50
C ASP A 79 -8.96 -1.48 -5.91
N ARG A 80 -10.27 -1.39 -5.95
CA ARG A 80 -11.04 -1.12 -7.14
C ARG A 80 -11.91 0.11 -6.97
N TYR A 81 -12.10 0.82 -8.07
CA TYR A 81 -12.97 1.97 -8.14
C TYR A 81 -13.95 1.81 -9.31
N CYS A 82 -15.22 2.06 -9.08
CA CYS A 82 -16.21 2.00 -10.15
C CYS A 82 -16.65 3.39 -10.59
N VAL A 83 -17.17 3.49 -11.81
CA VAL A 83 -17.60 4.76 -12.42
C VAL A 83 -18.71 5.49 -11.65
N LEU A 84 -19.39 4.80 -10.74
CA LEU A 84 -20.40 5.38 -9.87
C LEU A 84 -19.82 6.03 -8.60
N GLY A 85 -18.48 6.08 -8.47
CA GLY A 85 -17.81 6.73 -7.35
C GLY A 85 -17.58 5.84 -6.11
N TRP A 86 -17.67 4.52 -6.24
CA TRP A 86 -17.51 3.59 -5.13
C TRP A 86 -16.16 2.91 -5.18
N ALA A 87 -15.44 2.96 -4.04
CA ALA A 87 -14.22 2.22 -3.82
C ALA A 87 -14.48 0.96 -3.00
N TYR A 88 -13.75 -0.11 -3.27
CA TYR A 88 -13.81 -1.34 -2.49
C TYR A 88 -12.52 -2.14 -2.59
N SER A 89 -12.18 -2.78 -1.48
CA SER A 89 -11.06 -3.71 -1.39
C SER A 89 -11.32 -4.96 -2.23
N ARG A 90 -10.39 -5.25 -3.15
CA ARG A 90 -10.48 -6.41 -4.02
C ARG A 90 -10.27 -7.68 -3.21
N GLY A 91 -11.27 -8.56 -3.23
CA GLY A 91 -11.14 -9.90 -2.67
C GLY A 91 -11.47 -10.04 -1.20
N LYS A 92 -11.81 -9.00 -0.48
CA LYS A 92 -12.10 -9.08 0.96
C LYS A 92 -13.06 -10.21 1.30
N GLY A 93 -12.65 -11.10 2.21
CA GLY A 93 -13.40 -12.29 2.63
C GLY A 93 -13.49 -13.42 1.60
N ARG A 94 -12.72 -13.36 0.50
CA ARG A 94 -12.68 -14.41 -0.51
C ARG A 94 -11.46 -15.32 -0.30
N PRO A 95 -11.53 -16.60 -0.75
CA PRO A 95 -10.41 -17.53 -0.66
C PRO A 95 -9.14 -16.99 -1.33
N ALA A 96 -8.03 -16.98 -0.61
CA ALA A 96 -6.74 -16.42 -1.04
C ALA A 96 -6.18 -17.11 -2.29
N GLU A 97 -6.44 -18.40 -2.46
CA GLU A 97 -6.05 -19.21 -3.62
C GLU A 97 -6.54 -18.68 -4.98
N LYS A 98 -7.60 -17.84 -4.97
CA LYS A 98 -8.13 -17.20 -6.18
C LYS A 98 -7.37 -15.93 -6.57
N TYR A 99 -6.41 -15.51 -5.75
CA TYR A 99 -5.66 -14.25 -5.90
C TYR A 99 -4.16 -14.49 -6.06
N GLU A 100 -3.79 -15.54 -6.81
CA GLU A 100 -2.39 -15.95 -7.04
C GLU A 100 -1.76 -15.36 -8.32
N LYS A 101 -2.44 -14.40 -8.97
CA LYS A 101 -1.92 -13.74 -10.17
C LYS A 101 -1.66 -12.27 -9.87
N ASN A 102 -0.51 -11.77 -10.30
CA ASN A 102 -0.30 -10.33 -10.34
C ASN A 102 -1.25 -9.68 -11.36
N VAL A 103 -1.76 -8.54 -11.02
CA VAL A 103 -2.71 -7.80 -11.85
C VAL A 103 -2.57 -6.29 -11.64
N SER A 104 -2.98 -5.51 -12.63
CA SER A 104 -3.19 -4.09 -12.44
C SER A 104 -4.40 -3.86 -11.52
N VAL A 105 -4.26 -2.94 -10.57
CA VAL A 105 -5.29 -2.52 -9.62
C VAL A 105 -5.53 -1.02 -9.75
N PHE A 106 -6.58 -0.51 -9.15
CA PHE A 106 -6.85 0.93 -9.20
C PHE A 106 -5.87 1.69 -8.31
N SER A 107 -5.69 1.25 -7.09
CA SER A 107 -4.70 1.74 -6.13
C SER A 107 -4.13 0.59 -5.30
N ALA A 108 -2.95 0.81 -4.71
CA ALA A 108 -2.36 -0.11 -3.74
C ALA A 108 -2.83 0.29 -2.34
N CYS A 109 -3.22 -0.68 -1.53
CA CYS A 109 -3.58 -0.44 -0.13
C CYS A 109 -2.36 0.02 0.67
N GLY A 110 -2.45 1.21 1.27
CA GLY A 110 -1.37 1.82 2.05
C GLY A 110 -0.94 1.04 3.29
N GLY A 111 -1.70 0.04 3.70
CA GLY A 111 -1.37 -0.84 4.82
C GLY A 111 -0.18 -1.77 4.59
N ALA A 112 0.10 -2.15 3.33
CA ALA A 112 1.26 -2.96 2.94
C ALA A 112 1.57 -2.79 1.45
N ALA A 113 2.34 -1.77 1.09
CA ALA A 113 2.65 -1.46 -0.30
C ALA A 113 4.03 -0.83 -0.48
N ILE A 114 4.63 -1.02 -1.65
CA ILE A 114 5.84 -0.33 -2.08
C ILE A 114 5.49 0.73 -3.11
N TYR A 115 6.20 1.86 -3.07
CA TYR A 115 6.00 3.00 -3.95
C TYR A 115 7.32 3.47 -4.56
N ARG A 116 7.30 3.92 -5.80
CA ARG A 116 8.41 4.60 -6.47
C ARG A 116 8.46 6.05 -5.99
N ARG A 117 9.49 6.38 -5.20
CA ARG A 117 9.58 7.66 -4.50
C ARG A 117 9.60 8.88 -5.44
N SER A 118 10.28 8.78 -6.60
CA SER A 118 10.37 9.90 -7.56
C SER A 118 9.00 10.34 -8.08
N VAL A 119 8.03 9.44 -8.17
CA VAL A 119 6.70 9.77 -8.69
C VAL A 119 5.92 10.70 -7.76
N PHE A 120 6.17 10.65 -6.44
CA PHE A 120 5.55 11.60 -5.51
C PHE A 120 5.91 13.06 -5.80
N GLU A 121 7.09 13.32 -6.39
CA GLU A 121 7.49 14.69 -6.79
C GLU A 121 6.67 15.21 -7.98
N GLU A 122 6.13 14.31 -8.80
CA GLU A 122 5.34 14.66 -9.98
C GLU A 122 3.85 14.77 -9.67
N ILE A 123 3.30 13.77 -8.94
CA ILE A 123 1.85 13.67 -8.69
C ILE A 123 1.43 14.32 -7.38
N GLY A 124 2.39 14.75 -6.55
CA GLY A 124 2.17 15.19 -5.17
C GLY A 124 2.15 14.03 -4.18
N TYR A 125 2.24 14.37 -2.91
CA TYR A 125 2.22 13.43 -1.79
C TYR A 125 0.78 13.05 -1.42
N PHE A 126 0.59 12.22 -0.37
CA PHE A 126 -0.73 11.96 0.18
C PHE A 126 -1.39 13.26 0.65
N ASP A 127 -2.68 13.45 0.33
CA ASP A 127 -3.41 14.65 0.74
C ASP A 127 -3.66 14.62 2.25
N GLU A 128 -3.05 15.57 2.97
CA GLU A 128 -3.13 15.65 4.43
C GLU A 128 -4.50 16.10 4.95
N ASN A 129 -5.43 16.51 4.07
CA ASN A 129 -6.83 16.71 4.42
C ASN A 129 -7.56 15.37 4.70
N HIS A 130 -7.05 14.25 4.16
CA HIS A 130 -7.46 12.93 4.61
C HIS A 130 -6.77 12.60 5.93
N PHE A 131 -7.53 12.55 7.00
CA PHE A 131 -7.00 12.10 8.28
C PHE A 131 -6.64 10.60 8.23
N ALA A 132 -7.55 9.80 7.71
CA ALA A 132 -7.39 8.38 7.41
C ALA A 132 -8.49 7.94 6.43
N TYR A 133 -8.22 6.88 5.67
CA TYR A 133 -9.05 6.26 4.64
C TYR A 133 -9.22 7.08 3.35
N LEU A 134 -9.22 6.35 2.23
CA LEU A 134 -9.32 6.84 0.85
C LEU A 134 -8.10 7.63 0.34
N GLU A 135 -7.10 7.89 1.16
CA GLU A 135 -5.85 8.54 0.76
C GLU A 135 -5.04 7.71 -0.24
N ASP A 136 -5.09 6.39 -0.10
CA ASP A 136 -4.46 5.45 -1.03
C ASP A 136 -5.19 5.40 -2.37
N LEU A 137 -6.51 5.52 -2.35
CA LEU A 137 -7.33 5.64 -3.55
C LEU A 137 -7.03 6.94 -4.32
N ASP A 138 -6.96 8.07 -3.61
CA ASP A 138 -6.65 9.38 -4.18
C ASP A 138 -5.27 9.37 -4.86
N ILE A 139 -4.22 8.94 -4.15
CA ILE A 139 -2.87 8.94 -4.73
C ILE A 139 -2.74 7.95 -5.89
N GLY A 140 -3.39 6.79 -5.80
CA GLY A 140 -3.45 5.82 -6.88
C GLY A 140 -4.17 6.36 -8.10
N TYR A 141 -5.23 7.13 -7.92
CA TYR A 141 -5.95 7.81 -9.00
C TYR A 141 -5.10 8.88 -9.68
N ARG A 142 -4.44 9.75 -8.89
CA ARG A 142 -3.52 10.77 -9.44
C ARG A 142 -2.40 10.11 -10.26
N ALA A 143 -1.79 9.04 -9.77
CA ALA A 143 -0.78 8.30 -10.50
C ALA A 143 -1.30 7.83 -11.88
N ARG A 144 -2.52 7.29 -11.94
CA ARG A 144 -3.14 6.86 -13.20
C ARG A 144 -3.41 8.01 -14.18
N ILE A 145 -3.81 9.19 -13.69
CA ILE A 145 -3.98 10.39 -14.53
C ILE A 145 -2.64 10.79 -15.18
N TYR A 146 -1.53 10.61 -14.47
CA TYR A 146 -0.18 10.88 -14.97
C TYR A 146 0.40 9.75 -15.83
N GLY A 147 -0.36 8.66 -16.05
CA GLY A 147 0.06 7.53 -16.91
C GLY A 147 0.83 6.43 -16.20
N TYR A 148 0.89 6.47 -14.87
CA TYR A 148 1.48 5.41 -14.05
C TYR A 148 0.49 4.26 -13.79
N GLU A 149 1.04 3.13 -13.35
CA GLU A 149 0.30 1.93 -13.01
C GLU A 149 0.42 1.60 -11.52
N ASN A 150 -0.67 1.05 -10.97
CA ASN A 150 -0.69 0.42 -9.66
C ASN A 150 -0.89 -1.08 -9.85
N ARG A 151 -0.13 -1.91 -9.14
CA ARG A 151 -0.16 -3.38 -9.28
C ARG A 151 -0.39 -4.07 -7.95
N TYR A 152 -0.76 -5.32 -8.04
CA TYR A 152 -0.89 -6.26 -6.93
C TYR A 152 0.08 -7.42 -7.17
N GLU A 153 0.83 -7.82 -6.12
CA GLU A 153 1.81 -8.90 -6.17
C GLU A 153 1.51 -9.97 -5.11
N PRO A 154 1.02 -11.15 -5.53
CA PRO A 154 0.65 -12.21 -4.60
C PRO A 154 1.81 -12.88 -3.88
N ALA A 155 3.04 -12.83 -4.43
CA ALA A 155 4.23 -13.39 -3.78
C ALA A 155 4.66 -12.55 -2.56
N ALA A 156 4.22 -11.31 -2.48
CA ALA A 156 4.42 -10.45 -1.31
C ALA A 156 3.21 -10.53 -0.39
N ALA A 157 3.27 -11.36 0.65
CA ALA A 157 2.14 -11.56 1.55
C ALA A 157 2.39 -11.02 2.96
N VAL A 158 1.32 -10.55 3.60
CA VAL A 158 1.26 -10.17 5.02
C VAL A 158 -0.01 -10.70 5.67
N LEU A 159 0.06 -11.01 6.96
CA LEU A 159 -1.11 -11.17 7.81
C LEU A 159 -1.46 -9.80 8.39
N HIS A 160 -2.72 -9.42 8.37
CA HIS A 160 -3.22 -8.15 8.87
C HIS A 160 -4.24 -8.38 9.97
N TYR A 161 -3.99 -7.79 11.13
CA TYR A 161 -4.86 -7.96 12.30
C TYR A 161 -6.20 -7.25 12.09
N GLY A 162 -6.17 -6.11 11.39
CA GLY A 162 -7.34 -5.31 11.06
C GLY A 162 -7.94 -4.59 12.25
N SER A 163 -8.25 -3.28 12.06
CA SER A 163 -9.00 -2.46 13.03
C SER A 163 -8.42 -2.36 14.46
N ALA A 164 -7.14 -2.71 14.67
CA ALA A 164 -6.51 -2.56 15.98
C ALA A 164 -6.36 -1.08 16.41
N SER A 165 -6.44 -0.16 15.45
CA SER A 165 -6.23 1.28 15.67
C SER A 165 -7.52 2.11 15.76
N THR A 166 -8.70 1.49 15.59
CA THR A 166 -10.01 2.18 15.59
C THR A 166 -10.87 1.84 16.81
N GLY A 167 -10.27 1.24 17.87
CA GLY A 167 -10.92 0.98 19.15
C GLY A 167 -10.74 2.11 20.14
#